data_82abed6ae1274ce037f0f9dfc9b4d5ee
#
_entry.id   82abed6ae1274ce037f0f9dfc9b4d5ee
#
_cell.length_a   1.000
_cell.length_b   1.000
_cell.length_c   1.000
_cell.angle_alpha   90.00
_cell.angle_beta   90.00
_cell.angle_gamma   90.00
#
_symmetry.space_group_name_H-M   'P 1'
#
loop_
_entity.id
_entity.type
_entity.pdbx_description
1 polymer ?
#
loop_
_entity_poly.entity_id
_entity_poly.type
_entity_poly.pdbx_seq_one_letter_code
_entity_poly.pdbx_strand_id
1 'polypeptide(L)'
;GGLYRDLWLGAMGATPPLGESPAYTSARYLANHMPEVPAMVIACADHTMGSVPYRKGEPIERGRYASSLWLAIQNLFLAAHALGLGTRITTTHLRDEQKVKDWLSIPDHVETLCLTPLGYPRGRFGPTDRLPSRDVSSFNRYGER
;
A
#
# COMPACT_ATOMS: atom_id res chain seq x y z
N GLY A 1 -13.07 3.48 -8.01
CA GLY A 1 -13.66 2.84 -6.82
C GLY A 1 -14.12 1.42 -7.11
N GLY A 2 -14.88 1.18 -8.18
CA GLY A 2 -15.41 -0.16 -8.50
C GLY A 2 -14.30 -1.19 -8.73
N LEU A 3 -13.32 -0.88 -9.56
CA LEU A 3 -12.19 -1.78 -9.83
C LEU A 3 -11.48 -2.22 -8.54
N TYR A 4 -11.19 -1.31 -7.62
CA TYR A 4 -10.53 -1.66 -6.36
C TYR A 4 -11.36 -2.64 -5.54
N ARG A 5 -12.68 -2.39 -5.42
CA ARG A 5 -13.58 -3.29 -4.70
C ARG A 5 -13.60 -4.68 -5.34
N ASP A 6 -13.69 -4.76 -6.65
CA ASP A 6 -13.79 -6.03 -7.37
C ASP A 6 -12.47 -6.83 -7.24
N LEU A 7 -11.31 -6.17 -7.33
CA LEU A 7 -10.01 -6.78 -7.07
C LEU A 7 -9.86 -7.26 -5.62
N TRP A 8 -10.36 -6.48 -4.66
CA TRP A 8 -10.29 -6.84 -3.25
C TRP A 8 -11.20 -8.04 -2.94
N LEU A 9 -12.46 -8.02 -3.41
CA LEU A 9 -13.41 -9.13 -3.22
C LEU A 9 -12.92 -10.41 -3.91
N GLY A 10 -12.40 -10.32 -5.12
CA GLY A 10 -11.81 -11.46 -5.83
C GLY A 10 -10.60 -12.05 -5.10
N ALA A 11 -9.88 -11.21 -4.34
CA ALA A 11 -8.72 -11.62 -3.56
C ALA A 11 -9.06 -12.37 -2.28
N MET A 12 -10.06 -11.86 -1.55
CA MET A 12 -10.37 -12.29 -0.20
C MET A 12 -11.50 -13.32 -0.17
N GLY A 13 -12.17 -13.56 -1.29
CA GLY A 13 -13.36 -14.38 -1.36
C GLY A 13 -14.56 -13.72 -0.66
N ALA A 14 -15.72 -14.37 -0.74
CA ALA A 14 -16.94 -13.91 -0.10
C ALA A 14 -16.93 -14.11 1.43
N THR A 15 -16.05 -14.96 1.94
CA THR A 15 -15.95 -15.32 3.36
C THR A 15 -14.52 -15.10 3.86
N PRO A 16 -14.31 -14.41 5.00
CA PRO A 16 -12.98 -14.26 5.56
C PRO A 16 -12.42 -15.61 6.01
N PRO A 17 -11.17 -15.95 5.69
CA PRO A 17 -10.59 -17.26 5.96
C PRO A 17 -10.38 -17.56 7.46
N LEU A 18 -10.45 -16.57 8.35
CA LEU A 18 -10.14 -16.70 9.78
C LEU A 18 -11.01 -15.80 10.68
N GLY A 19 -12.32 -15.71 10.41
CA GLY A 19 -13.20 -14.82 11.17
C GLY A 19 -12.97 -13.33 10.88
N GLU A 20 -13.78 -12.45 11.44
CA GLU A 20 -13.67 -11.02 11.20
C GLU A 20 -12.59 -10.39 12.10
N SER A 21 -11.34 -10.42 11.68
CA SER A 21 -10.31 -9.61 12.35
C SER A 21 -10.58 -8.10 12.14
N PRO A 22 -10.20 -7.22 13.09
CA PRO A 22 -10.33 -5.77 12.92
C PRO A 22 -9.66 -5.25 11.63
N ALA A 23 -8.54 -5.86 11.23
CA ALA A 23 -7.84 -5.53 10.01
C ALA A 23 -8.65 -5.87 8.75
N TYR A 24 -9.32 -7.04 8.74
CA TYR A 24 -10.19 -7.46 7.65
C TYR A 24 -11.41 -6.56 7.54
N THR A 25 -12.09 -6.30 8.65
CA THR A 25 -13.26 -5.43 8.69
C THR A 25 -12.95 -4.03 8.18
N SER A 26 -11.81 -3.47 8.59
CA SER A 26 -11.34 -2.17 8.12
C SER A 26 -10.98 -2.18 6.61
N ALA A 27 -10.40 -3.27 6.11
CA ALA A 27 -10.08 -3.39 4.67
C ALA A 27 -11.35 -3.52 3.82
N ARG A 28 -12.33 -4.32 4.28
CA ARG A 28 -13.64 -4.45 3.62
C ARG A 28 -14.38 -3.12 3.60
N TYR A 29 -14.35 -2.37 4.71
CA TYR A 29 -14.94 -1.04 4.77
C TYR A 29 -14.32 -0.12 3.71
N LEU A 30 -12.99 -0.03 3.64
CA LEU A 30 -12.30 0.76 2.63
C LEU A 30 -12.67 0.33 1.21
N ALA A 31 -12.72 -0.97 0.92
CA ALA A 31 -13.07 -1.46 -0.42
C ALA A 31 -14.46 -1.02 -0.86
N ASN A 32 -15.43 -1.02 0.05
CA ASN A 32 -16.80 -0.61 -0.24
C ASN A 32 -16.96 0.92 -0.33
N HIS A 33 -16.12 1.70 0.36
CA HIS A 33 -16.21 3.16 0.43
C HIS A 33 -15.09 3.88 -0.34
N MET A 34 -14.32 3.15 -1.17
CA MET A 34 -13.25 3.74 -1.97
C MET A 34 -13.71 4.91 -2.86
N PRO A 35 -14.93 4.92 -3.43
CA PRO A 35 -15.43 6.07 -4.19
C PRO A 35 -15.64 7.34 -3.38
N GLU A 36 -15.77 7.23 -2.06
CA GLU A 36 -15.99 8.35 -1.14
C GLU A 36 -14.68 9.00 -0.67
N VAL A 37 -13.54 8.39 -0.99
CA VAL A 37 -12.22 8.91 -0.60
C VAL A 37 -11.95 10.23 -1.32
N PRO A 38 -11.71 11.34 -0.60
CA PRO A 38 -11.58 12.66 -1.23
C PRO A 38 -10.27 12.82 -2.01
N ALA A 39 -9.20 12.14 -1.61
CA ALA A 39 -7.93 12.16 -2.31
C ALA A 39 -7.21 10.80 -2.20
N MET A 40 -6.46 10.44 -3.25
CA MET A 40 -5.69 9.21 -3.29
C MET A 40 -4.29 9.50 -3.84
N VAL A 41 -3.29 8.95 -3.18
CA VAL A 41 -1.90 8.99 -3.63
C VAL A 41 -1.50 7.61 -4.12
N ILE A 42 -0.86 7.56 -5.29
CA ILE A 42 -0.17 6.37 -5.80
C ILE A 42 1.32 6.65 -5.71
N ALA A 43 2.03 5.81 -4.97
CA ALA A 43 3.49 5.87 -4.94
C ALA A 43 4.05 5.09 -6.12
N CYS A 44 4.89 5.76 -6.90
CA CYS A 44 5.46 5.22 -8.12
C CYS A 44 6.98 5.30 -8.11
N ALA A 45 7.63 4.33 -8.79
CA ALA A 45 9.05 4.35 -9.10
C ALA A 45 9.24 4.52 -10.61
N ASP A 46 9.92 5.57 -11.02
CA ASP A 46 10.33 5.77 -12.40
C ASP A 46 11.69 5.10 -12.64
N HIS A 47 11.69 4.01 -13.39
CA HIS A 47 12.89 3.23 -13.68
C HIS A 47 13.83 3.90 -14.67
N THR A 48 13.44 4.99 -15.32
CA THR A 48 14.34 5.79 -16.19
C THR A 48 15.27 6.68 -15.39
N MET A 49 14.93 6.98 -14.13
CA MET A 49 15.68 7.90 -13.24
C MET A 49 16.78 7.21 -12.44
N GLY A 50 16.89 5.88 -12.54
CA GLY A 50 17.86 5.10 -11.78
C GLY A 50 19.24 5.00 -12.44
N SER A 51 20.24 4.53 -11.65
CA SER A 51 21.60 4.28 -12.12
C SER A 51 21.71 3.10 -13.09
N VAL A 52 20.67 2.26 -13.20
CA VAL A 52 20.59 1.18 -14.18
C VAL A 52 19.54 1.57 -15.22
N PRO A 53 19.95 1.76 -16.49
CA PRO A 53 19.04 2.23 -17.52
C PRO A 53 17.89 1.27 -17.76
N TYR A 54 16.67 1.78 -17.77
CA TYR A 54 15.52 1.06 -18.31
C TYR A 54 15.68 0.92 -19.83
N ARG A 55 15.45 -0.27 -20.35
CA ARG A 55 15.37 -0.51 -21.79
C ARG A 55 13.93 -0.74 -22.17
N LYS A 56 13.44 0.05 -23.12
CA LYS A 56 12.06 -0.07 -23.60
C LYS A 56 11.77 -1.51 -24.08
N GLY A 57 10.72 -2.11 -23.52
CA GLY A 57 10.30 -3.48 -23.84
C GLY A 57 10.92 -4.56 -22.95
N GLU A 58 11.87 -4.22 -22.07
CA GLU A 58 12.32 -5.13 -21.02
C GLU A 58 11.45 -5.04 -19.77
N PRO A 59 11.24 -6.16 -19.06
CA PRO A 59 10.56 -6.13 -17.78
C PRO A 59 11.30 -5.26 -16.77
N ILE A 60 10.58 -4.43 -16.04
CA ILE A 60 11.15 -3.67 -14.93
C ILE A 60 11.53 -4.61 -13.77
N GLU A 61 12.68 -4.36 -13.15
CA GLU A 61 13.06 -5.09 -11.93
C GLU A 61 12.30 -4.51 -10.75
N ARG A 62 11.18 -5.17 -10.44
CA ARG A 62 10.30 -4.73 -9.35
C ARG A 62 11.00 -4.72 -8.01
N GLY A 63 10.70 -3.71 -7.23
CA GLY A 63 11.23 -3.57 -5.88
C GLY A 63 12.66 -3.01 -5.81
N ARG A 64 13.33 -2.77 -6.94
CA ARG A 64 14.70 -2.20 -6.96
C ARG A 64 14.82 -0.93 -6.11
N TYR A 65 13.84 -0.05 -6.19
CA TYR A 65 13.81 1.20 -5.44
C TYR A 65 12.94 1.14 -4.18
N ALA A 66 12.44 -0.04 -3.83
CA ALA A 66 11.46 -0.22 -2.76
C ALA A 66 11.96 0.31 -1.42
N SER A 67 13.23 0.10 -1.07
CA SER A 67 13.79 0.56 0.20
C SER A 67 13.66 2.07 0.39
N SER A 68 14.07 2.87 -0.61
CA SER A 68 13.98 4.33 -0.55
C SER A 68 12.54 4.82 -0.60
N LEU A 69 11.70 4.20 -1.42
CA LEU A 69 10.31 4.58 -1.58
C LEU A 69 9.46 4.29 -0.35
N TRP A 70 9.67 3.16 0.33
CA TRP A 70 8.95 2.86 1.57
C TRP A 70 9.27 3.86 2.68
N LEU A 71 10.52 4.35 2.77
CA LEU A 71 10.89 5.42 3.69
C LEU A 71 10.17 6.74 3.35
N ALA A 72 10.07 7.09 2.07
CA ALA A 72 9.34 8.28 1.63
C ALA A 72 7.82 8.17 1.91
N ILE A 73 7.24 6.99 1.68
CA ILE A 73 5.83 6.71 1.99
C ILE A 73 5.58 6.82 3.49
N GLN A 74 6.48 6.30 4.33
CA GLN A 74 6.37 6.46 5.78
C GLN A 74 6.41 7.93 6.20
N ASN A 75 7.28 8.74 5.62
CA ASN A 75 7.32 10.19 5.88
C ASN A 75 6.01 10.87 5.47
N LEU A 76 5.41 10.48 4.34
CA LEU A 76 4.10 10.96 3.92
C LEU A 76 3.02 10.62 4.97
N PHE A 77 3.04 9.41 5.52
CA PHE A 77 2.08 9.03 6.57
C PHE A 77 2.25 9.83 7.85
N LEU A 78 3.50 10.08 8.27
CA LEU A 78 3.78 10.90 9.44
C LEU A 78 3.32 12.36 9.23
N ALA A 79 3.59 12.92 8.06
CA ALA A 79 3.14 14.27 7.71
C ALA A 79 1.60 14.35 7.65
N ALA A 80 0.94 13.38 7.03
CA ALA A 80 -0.51 13.32 6.98
C ALA A 80 -1.12 13.24 8.39
N HIS A 81 -0.55 12.40 9.26
CA HIS A 81 -0.99 12.30 10.65
C HIS A 81 -0.82 13.62 11.42
N ALA A 82 0.32 14.29 11.24
CA ALA A 82 0.57 15.60 11.87
C ALA A 82 -0.42 16.68 11.41
N LEU A 83 -0.98 16.54 10.20
CA LEU A 83 -2.02 17.41 9.64
C LEU A 83 -3.45 16.96 10.02
N GLY A 84 -3.60 15.94 10.87
CA GLY A 84 -4.90 15.40 11.28
C GLY A 84 -5.57 14.53 10.23
N LEU A 85 -4.84 14.10 9.18
CA LEU A 85 -5.36 13.23 8.14
C LEU A 85 -5.17 11.75 8.49
N GLY A 86 -6.12 10.92 8.06
CA GLY A 86 -6.03 9.48 8.08
C GLY A 86 -5.47 8.96 6.76
N THR A 87 -4.65 7.91 6.86
CA THR A 87 -4.07 7.21 5.72
C THR A 87 -4.18 5.70 5.91
N ARG A 88 -4.11 4.97 4.81
CA ARG A 88 -3.97 3.51 4.83
C ARG A 88 -3.21 3.05 3.59
N ILE A 89 -2.22 2.22 3.79
CA ILE A 89 -1.55 1.56 2.68
C ILE A 89 -2.39 0.41 2.12
N THR A 90 -2.45 0.31 0.80
CA THR A 90 -2.99 -0.86 0.12
C THR A 90 -2.20 -1.17 -1.15
N THR A 91 -2.05 -2.46 -1.43
CA THR A 91 -1.37 -3.00 -2.61
C THR A 91 -2.32 -3.83 -3.49
N THR A 92 -3.61 -3.78 -3.22
CA THR A 92 -4.63 -4.57 -3.94
C THR A 92 -4.63 -4.31 -5.45
N HIS A 93 -4.30 -3.09 -5.88
CA HIS A 93 -4.21 -2.71 -7.29
C HIS A 93 -3.14 -3.49 -8.07
N LEU A 94 -2.11 -4.02 -7.40
CA LEU A 94 -1.05 -4.80 -8.04
C LEU A 94 -1.54 -6.13 -8.62
N ARG A 95 -2.76 -6.55 -8.28
CA ARG A 95 -3.39 -7.74 -8.88
C ARG A 95 -3.80 -7.54 -10.33
N ASP A 96 -4.03 -6.30 -10.72
CA ASP A 96 -4.31 -5.88 -12.10
C ASP A 96 -3.69 -4.49 -12.31
N GLU A 97 -2.38 -4.43 -12.14
CA GLU A 97 -1.64 -3.17 -12.20
C GLU A 97 -1.77 -2.50 -13.58
N GLN A 98 -1.73 -3.31 -14.64
CA GLN A 98 -1.81 -2.77 -16.00
C GLN A 98 -3.09 -1.98 -16.22
N LYS A 99 -4.22 -2.49 -15.75
CA LYS A 99 -5.50 -1.78 -15.85
C LYS A 99 -5.53 -0.45 -15.10
N VAL A 100 -4.83 -0.39 -13.96
CA VAL A 100 -4.68 0.87 -13.21
C VAL A 100 -3.76 1.84 -13.95
N LYS A 101 -2.66 1.34 -14.51
CA LYS A 101 -1.75 2.14 -15.33
C LYS A 101 -2.44 2.72 -16.56
N ASP A 102 -3.19 1.91 -17.29
CA ASP A 102 -3.93 2.32 -18.48
C ASP A 102 -4.94 3.42 -18.13
N TRP A 103 -5.68 3.23 -17.05
CA TRP A 103 -6.68 4.20 -16.61
C TRP A 103 -6.10 5.54 -16.16
N LEU A 104 -4.91 5.52 -15.57
CA LEU A 104 -4.21 6.72 -15.07
C LEU A 104 -3.15 7.23 -16.05
N SER A 105 -2.99 6.60 -17.20
CA SER A 105 -1.95 6.92 -18.19
C SER A 105 -0.53 6.87 -17.62
N ILE A 106 -0.26 5.88 -16.73
CA ILE A 106 1.05 5.64 -16.15
C ILE A 106 1.87 4.82 -17.13
N PRO A 107 3.07 5.28 -17.54
CA PRO A 107 3.90 4.58 -18.52
C PRO A 107 4.40 3.22 -18.01
N ASP A 108 4.75 2.32 -18.94
CA ASP A 108 5.21 0.96 -18.62
C ASP A 108 6.50 0.93 -17.77
N HIS A 109 7.39 1.90 -17.95
CA HIS A 109 8.63 2.03 -17.20
C HIS A 109 8.45 2.55 -15.77
N VAL A 110 7.23 2.89 -15.39
CA VAL A 110 6.89 3.36 -14.04
C VAL A 110 6.22 2.22 -13.27
N GLU A 111 6.85 1.77 -12.20
CA GLU A 111 6.30 0.80 -11.26
C GLU A 111 5.37 1.48 -10.26
N THR A 112 4.20 0.89 -9.98
CA THR A 112 3.34 1.36 -8.89
C THR A 112 3.62 0.52 -7.64
N LEU A 113 3.82 1.16 -6.48
CA LEU A 113 4.11 0.46 -5.22
C LEU A 113 2.86 0.26 -4.36
N CYS A 114 2.18 1.34 -4.08
CA CYS A 114 0.99 1.29 -3.23
C CYS A 114 0.02 2.42 -3.56
N LEU A 115 -1.22 2.20 -3.16
CA LEU A 115 -2.27 3.21 -3.08
C LEU A 115 -2.43 3.65 -1.63
N THR A 116 -2.64 4.94 -1.42
CA THR A 116 -2.88 5.53 -0.11
C THR A 116 -4.05 6.49 -0.20
N PRO A 117 -5.23 6.11 0.32
CA PRO A 117 -6.33 7.03 0.51
C PRO A 117 -5.96 8.06 1.57
N LEU A 118 -6.37 9.31 1.37
CA LEU A 118 -6.18 10.43 2.27
C LEU A 118 -7.53 11.06 2.58
N GLY A 119 -7.80 11.32 3.84
CA GLY A 119 -9.03 11.99 4.26
C GLY A 119 -9.07 12.24 5.76
N TYR A 120 -10.02 13.03 6.22
CA TYR A 120 -10.22 13.21 7.65
C TYR A 120 -10.85 11.95 8.25
N PRO A 121 -10.25 11.39 9.33
CA PRO A 121 -10.78 10.18 9.95
C PRO A 121 -12.12 10.47 10.65
N ARG A 122 -13.06 9.55 10.55
CA ARG A 122 -14.36 9.65 11.27
C ARG A 122 -14.23 9.37 12.76
N GLY A 123 -13.15 8.74 13.20
CA GLY A 123 -12.91 8.33 14.57
C GLY A 123 -11.52 8.71 15.06
N ARG A 124 -11.22 8.37 16.30
CA ARG A 124 -9.88 8.55 16.88
C ARG A 124 -9.03 7.32 16.60
N PHE A 125 -7.76 7.52 16.26
CA PHE A 125 -6.79 6.44 16.22
C PHE A 125 -6.50 5.97 17.65
N GLY A 126 -6.59 4.68 17.87
CA GLY A 126 -6.16 4.04 19.10
C GLY A 126 -4.66 3.72 19.09
N PRO A 127 -4.12 3.21 20.21
CA PRO A 127 -2.77 2.68 20.23
C PRO A 127 -2.62 1.52 19.26
N THR A 128 -1.44 1.38 18.68
CA THR A 128 -1.13 0.23 17.83
C THR A 128 -0.81 -0.98 18.70
N ASP A 129 -1.46 -2.10 18.40
CA ASP A 129 -1.11 -3.38 19.01
C ASP A 129 0.16 -3.93 18.33
N ARG A 130 1.22 -4.15 19.11
CA ARG A 130 2.51 -4.67 18.66
C ARG A 130 3.08 -5.62 19.69
N LEU A 131 3.74 -6.66 19.22
CA LEU A 131 4.52 -7.52 20.07
C LEU A 131 5.68 -6.72 20.71
N PRO A 132 6.07 -7.04 21.95
CA PRO A 132 7.25 -6.44 22.55
C PRO A 132 8.49 -6.66 21.65
N SER A 133 9.35 -5.66 21.53
CA SER A 133 10.54 -5.75 20.67
C SER A 133 11.44 -6.95 21.00
N ARG A 134 11.59 -7.29 22.29
CA ARG A 134 12.35 -8.47 22.72
C ARG A 134 11.84 -9.79 22.14
N ASP A 135 10.53 -9.87 21.82
CA ASP A 135 9.93 -11.11 21.32
C ASP A 135 10.10 -11.29 19.80
N VAL A 136 10.47 -10.21 19.10
CA VAL A 136 10.65 -10.15 17.64
C VAL A 136 12.07 -9.78 17.20
N SER A 137 12.99 -9.58 18.16
CA SER A 137 14.38 -9.25 17.87
C SER A 137 15.30 -10.44 18.17
N SER A 138 16.37 -10.55 17.42
CA SER A 138 17.45 -11.53 17.63
C SER A 138 18.78 -10.78 17.62
N PHE A 139 19.77 -11.26 18.39
CA PHE A 139 21.11 -10.71 18.43
C PHE A 139 22.08 -11.66 17.71
N ASN A 140 22.96 -11.12 16.87
CA ASN A 140 23.97 -11.82 16.07
C ASN A 140 23.42 -12.87 15.10
N ARG A 141 22.55 -13.79 15.54
CA ARG A 141 21.96 -14.84 14.71
C ARG A 141 20.46 -14.89 14.91
N TYR A 142 19.74 -15.27 13.87
CA TYR A 142 18.30 -15.43 13.95
C TYR A 142 17.91 -16.46 15.02
N GLY A 143 17.02 -16.09 15.93
CA GLY A 143 16.55 -16.91 17.04
C GLY A 143 17.36 -16.77 18.32
N GLU A 144 18.54 -16.17 18.33
CA GLU A 144 19.26 -15.81 19.55
C GLU A 144 18.64 -14.57 20.20
N ARG A 145 18.23 -14.68 21.46
CA ARG A 145 17.56 -13.61 22.24
C ARG A 145 18.33 -13.24 23.49
#